data_619e510b86e0f20345339c1a7cb61119
#
_entry.id   619e510b86e0f20345339c1a7cb61119
#
_cell.length_a   1.000
_cell.length_b   1.000
_cell.length_c   1.000
_cell.angle_alpha   90.00
_cell.angle_beta   90.00
_cell.angle_gamma   90.00
#
_symmetry.space_group_name_H-M   'P 1'
#
loop_
_entity.id
_entity.type
_entity.pdbx_description
1 polymer ?
#
loop_
_entity_poly.entity_id
_entity_poly.type
_entity_poly.pdbx_seq_one_letter_code
_entity_poly.pdbx_strand_id
1 'polypeptide(L)'
;MGRAGVANSKYDSYIIPKLDWGDGWDDSFSGYTGVYAMYHGILGHTIEIPEGNQESYKAGYHAVLGGISYLSQDPDKLMEMRLNFYLRGINKVEDPKAENELVGPDGKVVGRVKNGQKKFFPDYYVIPMGLDKDNDSQQAFNMIEYFKRNGVVIQELKEDVGNYKKGDLVVDMAQAKRGYANHILYKGSNESAWAAMYAELLVNFPDMRGFKAEPIFKDKLFDGKLGEVTALRATRTRDINYSAPYYVIANTSDSAVKAVNQAIRQGKKVYLTEDGYIVDTSTFANLLGDYAIYGDALYKVPEGPSLKALKVYAPPHQFYWAGVDSPAHTSLALKNLGFDIVDTPEEADVIVLESNKFDKSILGRKPTIVVGGSAMQRLEKLGVLDGFDAERFSGGSDFEGLMKAIIDDKDPLTSGYKKNDLFYSNSGNWIAKAPANFKTLATIADSDYYIAGWWPGNEKLANKIVAISGNYKEHPLFVYAGNPTNRLHTIHFYRWVSNAVFGDQLAELKDMPVTHKPSVEIVEILNQKPQPKQAGKPADKPTAPKAKEEQLESLAQKTSEAQPTAAAQKATNTQQAQLPQTGSKENSALFTVATILLATSGGLILLKKKEA
;
A
#
# COMPACT_ATOMS: atom_id res chain seq x y z
N MET A 1 -12.30 12.43 33.02
CA MET A 1 -13.61 13.02 32.70
C MET A 1 -14.52 12.05 31.93
N GLY A 2 -14.08 11.39 30.86
CA GLY A 2 -14.87 10.35 30.19
C GLY A 2 -15.36 9.26 31.16
N ARG A 3 -14.45 8.72 31.99
CA ARG A 3 -14.83 7.73 33.04
C ARG A 3 -15.84 8.26 34.03
N ALA A 4 -15.72 9.54 34.46
CA ALA A 4 -16.71 10.17 35.33
C ALA A 4 -18.08 10.33 34.63
N GLY A 5 -18.10 10.53 33.32
CA GLY A 5 -19.33 10.52 32.53
C GLY A 5 -20.02 9.15 32.54
N VAL A 6 -19.24 8.07 32.38
CA VAL A 6 -19.76 6.69 32.39
C VAL A 6 -20.51 6.32 33.67
N ALA A 7 -20.14 6.91 34.80
CA ALA A 7 -20.84 6.71 36.09
C ALA A 7 -22.34 7.07 36.03
N ASN A 8 -22.81 7.80 34.99
CA ASN A 8 -24.24 8.03 34.76
C ASN A 8 -24.94 6.85 34.06
N SER A 9 -24.26 5.77 33.79
CA SER A 9 -24.77 4.52 33.24
C SER A 9 -24.69 3.39 34.29
N LYS A 10 -24.97 2.18 33.89
CA LYS A 10 -24.79 0.96 34.69
C LYS A 10 -23.29 0.62 34.94
N TYR A 11 -22.38 1.18 34.15
CA TYR A 11 -20.96 0.88 34.23
C TYR A 11 -20.20 1.95 35.02
N ASP A 12 -19.17 1.52 35.75
CA ASP A 12 -18.31 2.42 36.52
C ASP A 12 -17.20 3.08 35.70
N SER A 13 -16.79 2.42 34.63
CA SER A 13 -15.69 2.87 33.79
C SER A 13 -15.75 2.24 32.37
N TYR A 14 -14.81 2.60 31.54
CA TYR A 14 -14.51 1.96 30.28
C TYR A 14 -13.01 1.60 30.20
N ILE A 15 -12.65 0.73 29.30
CA ILE A 15 -11.28 0.31 29.09
C ILE A 15 -10.61 1.24 28.06
N ILE A 16 -9.39 1.69 28.37
CA ILE A 16 -8.47 2.29 27.42
C ILE A 16 -7.43 1.20 27.14
N PRO A 17 -7.45 0.55 25.96
CA PRO A 17 -6.71 -0.68 25.74
C PRO A 17 -5.25 -0.60 26.15
N LYS A 18 -4.52 0.44 25.71
CA LYS A 18 -3.10 0.58 26.00
C LYS A 18 -2.79 0.90 27.48
N LEU A 19 -3.72 1.51 28.20
CA LEU A 19 -3.51 1.92 29.58
C LEU A 19 -3.99 0.89 30.60
N ASP A 20 -5.08 0.19 30.28
CA ASP A 20 -5.79 -0.65 31.23
C ASP A 20 -5.53 -2.14 31.04
N TRP A 21 -5.09 -2.55 29.85
CA TRP A 21 -4.64 -3.92 29.57
C TRP A 21 -3.13 -4.02 29.64
N GLY A 22 -2.62 -5.04 30.33
CA GLY A 22 -1.18 -5.33 30.38
C GLY A 22 -0.60 -5.69 29.02
N ASP A 23 -1.46 -6.05 28.08
CA ASP A 23 -1.08 -6.61 26.79
C ASP A 23 -0.96 -5.57 25.67
N GLY A 24 -0.97 -4.29 25.94
CA GLY A 24 -0.79 -3.26 24.91
C GLY A 24 -1.82 -3.34 23.77
N TRP A 25 -2.15 -2.23 23.17
CA TRP A 25 -3.11 -2.17 22.07
C TRP A 25 -3.03 -0.78 21.43
N ASP A 26 -3.43 -0.61 20.14
CA ASP A 26 -3.40 0.70 19.49
C ASP A 26 -2.07 1.45 19.65
N ASP A 27 -1.03 0.88 19.12
CA ASP A 27 0.29 1.50 19.23
C ASP A 27 0.46 2.75 18.36
N SER A 28 1.16 2.63 17.23
CA SER A 28 1.47 3.76 16.35
C SER A 28 0.85 3.64 14.96
N PHE A 29 0.08 2.60 14.67
CA PHE A 29 -0.46 2.38 13.33
C PHE A 29 -1.56 3.39 12.97
N SER A 30 -1.28 4.24 11.98
CA SER A 30 -2.21 5.30 11.53
C SER A 30 -3.48 4.78 10.83
N GLY A 31 -3.63 3.49 10.66
CA GLY A 31 -4.89 2.85 10.23
C GLY A 31 -5.99 2.94 11.29
N TYR A 32 -5.64 3.09 12.56
CA TYR A 32 -6.60 3.31 13.65
C TYR A 32 -7.01 4.77 13.73
N THR A 33 -8.32 5.03 13.82
CA THR A 33 -8.88 6.39 13.82
C THR A 33 -8.30 7.27 14.93
N GLY A 34 -8.16 6.75 16.14
CA GLY A 34 -7.59 7.48 17.27
C GLY A 34 -6.13 7.87 17.03
N VAL A 35 -5.32 6.94 16.55
CA VAL A 35 -3.91 7.17 16.25
C VAL A 35 -3.73 8.13 15.07
N TYR A 36 -4.52 7.96 14.00
CA TYR A 36 -4.53 8.91 12.89
C TYR A 36 -4.86 10.32 13.34
N ALA A 37 -5.86 10.50 14.22
CA ALA A 37 -6.22 11.79 14.80
C ALA A 37 -5.04 12.40 15.56
N MET A 38 -4.32 11.62 16.38
CA MET A 38 -3.15 12.10 17.13
C MET A 38 -2.03 12.59 16.21
N TYR A 39 -1.74 11.91 15.10
CA TYR A 39 -0.78 12.39 14.10
C TYR A 39 -1.19 13.73 13.44
N HIS A 40 -2.47 14.08 13.54
CA HIS A 40 -3.02 15.34 13.04
C HIS A 40 -3.27 16.38 14.12
N GLY A 41 -2.67 16.22 15.32
CA GLY A 41 -2.79 17.16 16.43
C GLY A 41 -4.19 17.21 17.04
N ILE A 42 -4.94 16.12 16.93
CA ILE A 42 -6.26 15.93 17.50
C ILE A 42 -6.12 14.94 18.66
N LEU A 43 -6.87 15.14 19.73
CA LEU A 43 -6.89 14.20 20.86
C LEU A 43 -7.60 12.92 20.41
N GLY A 44 -6.82 11.98 19.91
CA GLY A 44 -7.28 10.64 19.55
C GLY A 44 -7.46 9.78 20.78
N HIS A 45 -8.53 8.97 20.80
CA HIS A 45 -8.85 8.13 21.95
C HIS A 45 -9.68 6.93 21.53
N THR A 46 -9.20 5.75 21.83
CA THR A 46 -9.95 4.51 21.69
C THR A 46 -10.47 4.11 23.07
N ILE A 47 -11.76 3.82 23.15
CA ILE A 47 -12.41 3.33 24.38
C ILE A 47 -13.18 2.05 24.04
N GLU A 48 -13.14 1.10 24.96
CA GLU A 48 -13.89 -0.15 24.83
C GLU A 48 -14.90 -0.30 25.96
N ILE A 49 -16.13 -0.61 25.59
CA ILE A 49 -17.22 -0.88 26.50
C ILE A 49 -17.82 -2.22 26.06
N PRO A 50 -17.73 -3.25 26.89
CA PRO A 50 -18.15 -4.60 26.54
C PRO A 50 -19.66 -4.74 26.35
N GLU A 51 -20.10 -5.92 25.95
CA GLU A 51 -21.47 -6.42 25.80
C GLU A 51 -22.26 -5.92 24.58
N GLY A 52 -21.99 -4.74 23.99
CA GLY A 52 -22.69 -4.26 22.79
C GLY A 52 -24.21 -4.11 22.92
N ASN A 53 -24.71 -3.86 24.13
CA ASN A 53 -26.14 -3.75 24.44
C ASN A 53 -26.56 -2.28 24.71
N GLN A 54 -27.82 -2.06 25.12
CA GLN A 54 -28.37 -0.72 25.38
C GLN A 54 -27.60 0.02 26.51
N GLU A 55 -27.08 -0.69 27.49
CA GLU A 55 -26.32 -0.07 28.59
C GLU A 55 -24.92 0.32 28.14
N SER A 56 -24.25 -0.50 27.32
CA SER A 56 -22.95 -0.14 26.71
C SER A 56 -23.09 1.08 25.78
N TYR A 57 -24.19 1.18 25.04
CA TYR A 57 -24.50 2.39 24.27
C TYR A 57 -24.61 3.64 25.16
N LYS A 58 -25.38 3.56 26.28
CA LYS A 58 -25.48 4.67 27.22
C LYS A 58 -24.13 5.04 27.84
N ALA A 59 -23.34 4.05 28.22
CA ALA A 59 -21.99 4.27 28.74
C ALA A 59 -21.10 5.01 27.71
N GLY A 60 -21.10 4.60 26.46
CA GLY A 60 -20.39 5.27 25.38
C GLY A 60 -20.85 6.71 25.17
N TYR A 61 -22.17 6.94 25.18
CA TYR A 61 -22.73 8.27 25.07
C TYR A 61 -22.26 9.18 26.21
N HIS A 62 -22.33 8.71 27.47
CA HIS A 62 -21.89 9.47 28.64
C HIS A 62 -20.36 9.66 28.69
N ALA A 63 -19.57 8.69 28.19
CA ALA A 63 -18.13 8.84 28.05
C ALA A 63 -17.78 10.02 27.14
N VAL A 64 -18.43 10.08 25.99
CA VAL A 64 -18.24 11.16 24.99
C VAL A 64 -18.67 12.51 25.58
N LEU A 65 -19.85 12.58 26.20
CA LEU A 65 -20.31 13.82 26.85
C LEU A 65 -19.37 14.29 27.94
N GLY A 66 -18.87 13.37 28.78
CA GLY A 66 -17.90 13.69 29.83
C GLY A 66 -16.58 14.22 29.24
N GLY A 67 -16.11 13.66 28.13
CA GLY A 67 -14.95 14.14 27.40
C GLY A 67 -15.16 15.56 26.85
N ILE A 68 -16.28 15.79 26.17
CA ILE A 68 -16.64 17.10 25.60
C ILE A 68 -16.79 18.15 26.68
N SER A 69 -17.50 17.82 27.80
CA SER A 69 -17.67 18.72 28.92
C SER A 69 -16.33 19.15 29.52
N TYR A 70 -15.35 18.24 29.59
CA TYR A 70 -14.00 18.58 30.04
C TYR A 70 -13.28 19.53 29.10
N LEU A 71 -13.31 19.21 27.80
CA LEU A 71 -12.63 20.02 26.77
C LEU A 71 -13.23 21.43 26.63
N SER A 72 -14.54 21.57 26.88
CA SER A 72 -15.23 22.86 26.85
C SER A 72 -14.96 23.77 28.06
N GLN A 73 -14.33 23.26 29.11
CA GLN A 73 -13.99 24.07 30.31
C GLN A 73 -12.84 25.05 30.03
N ASP A 74 -11.92 24.69 29.12
CA ASP A 74 -10.77 25.52 28.78
C ASP A 74 -10.42 25.33 27.31
N PRO A 75 -11.19 25.89 26.38
CA PRO A 75 -10.96 25.76 24.96
C PRO A 75 -9.66 26.43 24.48
N ASP A 76 -9.22 27.47 25.19
CA ASP A 76 -7.97 28.18 24.85
C ASP A 76 -6.76 27.28 25.10
N LYS A 77 -6.75 26.57 26.24
CA LYS A 77 -5.69 25.58 26.52
C LYS A 77 -5.67 24.44 25.51
N LEU A 78 -6.84 23.97 25.08
CA LEU A 78 -6.93 22.95 24.03
C LEU A 78 -6.33 23.45 22.71
N MET A 79 -6.63 24.70 22.34
CA MET A 79 -6.07 25.34 21.16
C MET A 79 -4.56 25.55 21.28
N GLU A 80 -4.08 26.00 22.42
CA GLU A 80 -2.66 26.13 22.72
C GLU A 80 -1.91 24.80 22.59
N MET A 81 -2.44 23.73 23.17
CA MET A 81 -1.87 22.38 23.03
C MET A 81 -1.75 21.96 21.56
N ARG A 82 -2.77 22.22 20.75
CA ARG A 82 -2.76 21.92 19.31
C ARG A 82 -1.76 22.78 18.55
N LEU A 83 -1.68 24.06 18.82
CA LEU A 83 -0.68 24.94 18.23
C LEU A 83 0.74 24.50 18.60
N ASN A 84 0.97 24.17 19.87
CA ASN A 84 2.26 23.67 20.33
C ASN A 84 2.65 22.33 19.67
N PHE A 85 1.69 21.46 19.38
CA PHE A 85 1.94 20.26 18.61
C PHE A 85 2.54 20.57 17.24
N TYR A 86 1.98 21.54 16.50
CA TYR A 86 2.48 21.95 15.19
C TYR A 86 3.81 22.70 15.29
N LEU A 87 3.95 23.59 16.27
CA LEU A 87 5.18 24.37 16.49
C LEU A 87 6.38 23.47 16.82
N ARG A 88 6.19 22.38 17.58
CA ARG A 88 7.25 21.41 17.82
C ARG A 88 7.78 20.80 16.51
N GLY A 89 6.89 20.49 15.57
CA GLY A 89 7.27 20.01 14.25
C GLY A 89 8.04 21.04 13.45
N ILE A 90 7.50 22.25 13.33
CA ILE A 90 8.09 23.36 12.57
C ILE A 90 9.48 23.72 13.11
N ASN A 91 9.63 23.80 14.41
CA ASN A 91 10.90 24.17 15.07
C ASN A 91 11.85 22.99 15.29
N LYS A 92 11.55 21.80 14.74
CA LYS A 92 12.36 20.57 14.92
C LYS A 92 12.70 20.30 16.40
N VAL A 93 11.75 20.53 17.29
CA VAL A 93 11.98 20.30 18.74
C VAL A 93 12.24 18.81 18.97
N GLU A 94 13.37 18.50 19.59
CA GLU A 94 13.70 17.17 20.06
C GLU A 94 13.28 17.00 21.52
N ASP A 95 12.86 15.82 21.90
CA ASP A 95 12.55 15.46 23.29
C ASP A 95 13.40 14.25 23.71
N PRO A 96 14.61 14.50 24.22
CA PRO A 96 15.52 13.43 24.62
C PRO A 96 14.93 12.51 25.69
N LYS A 97 14.04 13.02 26.55
CA LYS A 97 13.39 12.22 27.57
C LYS A 97 12.42 11.22 26.92
N ALA A 98 11.51 11.70 26.07
CA ALA A 98 10.57 10.84 25.36
C ALA A 98 11.29 9.83 24.44
N GLU A 99 12.48 10.21 23.90
CA GLU A 99 13.24 9.35 23.01
C GLU A 99 14.04 8.24 23.73
N ASN A 100 14.50 8.50 24.94
CA ASN A 100 15.40 7.60 25.67
C ASN A 100 14.69 6.88 26.83
N GLU A 101 13.58 7.40 27.32
CA GLU A 101 12.85 6.87 28.47
C GLU A 101 11.45 6.35 28.12
N LEU A 102 11.26 5.94 26.86
CA LEU A 102 10.00 5.28 26.49
C LEU A 102 9.88 3.97 27.25
N VAL A 103 8.82 3.82 28.02
CA VAL A 103 8.58 2.67 28.89
C VAL A 103 7.50 1.78 28.30
N GLY A 104 7.79 0.48 28.20
CA GLY A 104 6.84 -0.53 27.79
C GLY A 104 5.76 -0.83 28.85
N PRO A 105 4.71 -1.58 28.51
CA PRO A 105 3.65 -1.97 29.44
C PRO A 105 4.18 -2.75 30.66
N ASP A 106 5.26 -3.48 30.51
CA ASP A 106 5.94 -4.25 31.57
C ASP A 106 6.87 -3.38 32.45
N GLY A 107 6.87 -2.07 32.24
CA GLY A 107 7.70 -1.12 32.97
C GLY A 107 9.16 -1.05 32.53
N LYS A 108 9.56 -1.81 31.49
CA LYS A 108 10.92 -1.72 30.97
C LYS A 108 11.09 -0.47 30.09
N VAL A 109 12.25 0.14 30.20
CA VAL A 109 12.68 1.22 29.29
C VAL A 109 13.12 0.60 27.98
N VAL A 110 12.40 0.91 26.91
CA VAL A 110 12.70 0.41 25.57
C VAL A 110 13.36 1.47 24.68
N GLY A 111 13.10 2.75 24.91
CA GLY A 111 13.63 3.86 24.11
C GLY A 111 13.21 3.81 22.64
N ARG A 112 13.53 4.86 21.89
CA ARG A 112 13.35 4.88 20.43
C ARG A 112 14.61 4.41 19.72
N VAL A 113 14.45 3.54 18.73
CA VAL A 113 15.55 3.07 17.89
C VAL A 113 15.97 4.20 16.94
N LYS A 114 17.24 4.64 17.04
CA LYS A 114 17.81 5.73 16.23
C LYS A 114 18.67 5.22 15.08
N ASN A 115 18.85 3.93 14.92
CA ASN A 115 19.66 3.30 13.87
C ASN A 115 21.07 3.90 13.73
N GLY A 116 21.74 4.15 14.87
CA GLY A 116 23.07 4.74 14.92
C GLY A 116 23.12 6.28 14.78
N GLN A 117 21.98 6.93 14.61
CA GLN A 117 21.90 8.40 14.52
C GLN A 117 21.85 9.06 15.90
N LYS A 118 22.26 10.32 15.98
CA LYS A 118 22.20 11.10 17.23
C LYS A 118 20.78 11.47 17.65
N LYS A 119 19.87 11.65 16.67
CA LYS A 119 18.49 12.06 16.85
C LYS A 119 17.56 11.10 16.11
N PHE A 120 16.30 11.03 16.54
CA PHE A 120 15.31 10.14 15.93
C PHE A 120 14.81 10.65 14.57
N PHE A 121 14.44 11.92 14.49
CA PHE A 121 13.94 12.50 13.24
C PHE A 121 15.09 12.94 12.32
N PRO A 122 15.08 12.59 11.03
CA PRO A 122 15.98 13.20 10.06
C PRO A 122 15.68 14.69 9.85
N ASP A 123 16.56 15.40 9.14
CA ASP A 123 16.30 16.78 8.70
C ASP A 123 15.44 16.82 7.45
N TYR A 124 15.61 15.84 6.57
CA TYR A 124 14.84 15.70 5.33
C TYR A 124 14.62 14.22 5.02
N TYR A 125 13.60 13.93 4.21
CA TYR A 125 13.53 12.73 3.40
C TYR A 125 13.63 13.10 1.92
N VAL A 126 14.44 12.36 1.16
CA VAL A 126 14.52 12.51 -0.31
C VAL A 126 13.91 11.27 -0.95
N ILE A 127 12.97 11.49 -1.87
CA ILE A 127 12.31 10.46 -2.66
C ILE A 127 12.77 10.64 -4.12
N PRO A 128 13.68 9.79 -4.62
CA PRO A 128 14.14 9.88 -6.00
C PRO A 128 13.01 9.66 -7.01
N MET A 129 12.90 10.54 -7.99
CA MET A 129 11.87 10.48 -9.03
C MET A 129 12.37 9.87 -10.34
N GLY A 130 13.66 9.56 -10.41
CA GLY A 130 14.25 8.92 -11.57
C GLY A 130 13.67 7.53 -11.83
N LEU A 131 13.46 7.21 -13.11
CA LEU A 131 13.10 5.86 -13.50
C LEU A 131 14.34 4.98 -13.45
N ASP A 132 14.38 4.04 -12.54
CA ASP A 132 15.41 3.02 -12.49
C ASP A 132 14.80 1.63 -12.19
N LYS A 133 15.59 0.59 -12.42
CA LYS A 133 15.17 -0.81 -12.26
C LYS A 133 14.75 -1.14 -10.80
N ASP A 134 15.26 -0.38 -9.83
CA ASP A 134 15.11 -0.65 -8.39
C ASP A 134 14.19 0.35 -7.68
N ASN A 135 13.39 1.12 -8.41
CA ASN A 135 12.52 2.15 -7.86
C ASN A 135 11.17 2.15 -8.59
N ASP A 136 10.09 1.96 -7.83
CA ASP A 136 8.75 2.16 -8.37
C ASP A 136 8.44 3.66 -8.45
N SER A 137 8.74 4.26 -9.60
CA SER A 137 8.53 5.71 -9.79
C SER A 137 7.06 6.11 -9.77
N GLN A 138 6.12 5.20 -10.05
CA GLN A 138 4.69 5.49 -9.90
C GLN A 138 4.32 5.59 -8.43
N GLN A 139 4.81 4.69 -7.58
CA GLN A 139 4.55 4.75 -6.14
C GLN A 139 5.23 5.96 -5.49
N ALA A 140 6.45 6.31 -5.93
CA ALA A 140 7.10 7.55 -5.54
C ALA A 140 6.25 8.79 -5.90
N PHE A 141 5.74 8.85 -7.13
CA PHE A 141 4.86 9.93 -7.59
C PHE A 141 3.55 10.00 -6.80
N ASN A 142 2.96 8.87 -6.45
CA ASN A 142 1.72 8.80 -5.67
C ASN A 142 1.87 9.45 -4.28
N MET A 143 3.09 9.57 -3.76
CA MET A 143 3.36 10.25 -2.49
C MET A 143 3.02 11.74 -2.52
N ILE A 144 3.07 12.38 -3.70
CA ILE A 144 2.72 13.81 -3.85
C ILE A 144 1.27 14.03 -3.40
N GLU A 145 0.34 13.28 -3.98
CA GLU A 145 -1.08 13.41 -3.66
C GLU A 145 -1.39 12.90 -2.25
N TYR A 146 -0.77 11.79 -1.86
CA TYR A 146 -0.93 11.21 -0.53
C TYR A 146 -0.54 12.22 0.56
N PHE A 147 0.63 12.84 0.46
CA PHE A 147 1.09 13.82 1.43
C PHE A 147 0.28 15.11 1.40
N LYS A 148 -0.05 15.63 0.23
CA LYS A 148 -0.91 16.82 0.11
C LYS A 148 -2.26 16.64 0.80
N ARG A 149 -2.92 15.49 0.61
CA ARG A 149 -4.21 15.17 1.29
C ARG A 149 -4.08 15.10 2.80
N ASN A 150 -2.92 14.71 3.31
CA ASN A 150 -2.65 14.60 4.74
C ASN A 150 -2.01 15.86 5.35
N GLY A 151 -1.87 16.92 4.57
CA GLY A 151 -1.29 18.21 5.01
C GLY A 151 0.21 18.16 5.27
N VAL A 152 0.91 17.16 4.74
CA VAL A 152 2.37 17.11 4.72
C VAL A 152 2.87 17.97 3.56
N VAL A 153 3.82 18.85 3.84
CA VAL A 153 4.49 19.66 2.81
C VAL A 153 5.53 18.79 2.11
N ILE A 154 5.36 18.62 0.82
CA ILE A 154 6.30 17.96 -0.07
C ILE A 154 6.71 18.93 -1.18
N GLN A 155 7.99 18.98 -1.48
CA GLN A 155 8.60 19.91 -2.43
C GLN A 155 9.47 19.14 -3.41
N GLU A 156 9.98 19.82 -4.44
CA GLU A 156 10.96 19.23 -5.36
C GLU A 156 12.26 20.03 -5.38
N LEU A 157 13.38 19.36 -5.66
CA LEU A 157 14.68 19.99 -5.91
C LEU A 157 14.63 20.78 -7.23
N LYS A 158 15.04 22.03 -7.18
CA LYS A 158 15.12 22.93 -8.35
C LYS A 158 16.46 22.81 -9.09
N GLU A 159 17.46 22.23 -8.47
CA GLU A 159 18.79 21.98 -9.01
C GLU A 159 19.39 20.69 -8.43
N ASP A 160 20.45 20.18 -9.02
CA ASP A 160 21.20 19.04 -8.50
C ASP A 160 21.93 19.41 -7.20
N VAL A 161 21.87 18.52 -6.18
CA VAL A 161 22.58 18.69 -4.90
C VAL A 161 23.29 17.40 -4.54
N GLY A 162 24.58 17.36 -4.81
CA GLY A 162 25.38 16.13 -4.63
C GLY A 162 24.84 15.00 -5.51
N ASN A 163 24.41 13.93 -4.89
CA ASN A 163 23.84 12.76 -5.61
C ASN A 163 22.35 12.95 -5.97
N TYR A 164 21.67 13.91 -5.37
CA TYR A 164 20.25 14.17 -5.57
C TYR A 164 20.03 15.01 -6.82
N LYS A 165 18.99 14.70 -7.56
CA LYS A 165 18.72 15.29 -8.87
C LYS A 165 17.60 16.31 -8.81
N LYS A 166 17.70 17.31 -9.69
CA LYS A 166 16.57 18.20 -9.96
C LYS A 166 15.31 17.37 -10.26
N GLY A 167 14.21 17.69 -9.58
CA GLY A 167 12.95 16.98 -9.70
C GLY A 167 12.77 15.86 -8.65
N ASP A 168 13.80 15.48 -7.89
CA ASP A 168 13.63 14.59 -6.74
C ASP A 168 12.73 15.28 -5.71
N LEU A 169 11.84 14.50 -5.09
CA LEU A 169 10.95 15.02 -4.06
C LEU A 169 11.66 15.09 -2.71
N VAL A 170 11.40 16.16 -2.00
CA VAL A 170 11.95 16.39 -0.66
C VAL A 170 10.84 16.70 0.33
N VAL A 171 10.88 16.00 1.46
CA VAL A 171 10.05 16.29 2.62
C VAL A 171 10.96 16.95 3.66
N ASP A 172 10.88 18.29 3.78
CA ASP A 172 11.55 19.00 4.85
C ASP A 172 10.85 18.71 6.17
N MET A 173 11.63 18.23 7.14
CA MET A 173 11.09 17.83 8.44
C MET A 173 10.85 19.02 9.38
N ALA A 174 11.18 20.25 8.97
CA ALA A 174 10.78 21.50 9.62
C ALA A 174 9.34 21.87 9.27
N GLN A 175 8.37 21.04 9.61
CA GLN A 175 6.97 21.26 9.23
C GLN A 175 5.98 20.80 10.30
N ALA A 176 4.75 21.33 10.25
CA ALA A 176 3.68 21.02 11.20
C ALA A 176 3.35 19.52 11.29
N LYS A 177 3.47 18.78 10.19
CA LYS A 177 3.17 17.34 10.08
C LYS A 177 4.43 16.47 10.17
N ARG A 178 5.49 16.94 10.82
CA ARG A 178 6.77 16.23 10.99
C ARG A 178 6.58 14.78 11.47
N GLY A 179 5.78 14.58 12.51
CA GLY A 179 5.51 13.24 13.07
C GLY A 179 4.84 12.30 12.08
N TYR A 180 3.83 12.79 11.36
CA TYR A 180 3.13 11.99 10.35
C TYR A 180 4.02 11.67 9.14
N ALA A 181 4.76 12.65 8.65
CA ALA A 181 5.70 12.44 7.54
C ALA A 181 6.73 11.36 7.88
N ASN A 182 7.31 11.43 9.09
CA ASN A 182 8.23 10.42 9.57
C ASN A 182 7.57 9.03 9.69
N HIS A 183 6.38 8.96 10.25
CA HIS A 183 5.62 7.71 10.40
C HIS A 183 5.42 6.98 9.06
N ILE A 184 5.17 7.72 7.99
CA ILE A 184 4.98 7.15 6.64
C ILE A 184 6.29 6.69 5.99
N LEU A 185 7.37 7.44 6.17
CA LEU A 185 8.65 7.21 5.49
C LEU A 185 9.69 6.46 6.31
N TYR A 186 9.47 6.32 7.62
CA TYR A 186 10.37 5.62 8.53
C TYR A 186 10.36 4.11 8.27
N LYS A 187 11.54 3.51 8.30
CA LYS A 187 11.68 2.06 8.05
C LYS A 187 11.05 1.17 9.13
N GLY A 188 10.69 1.75 10.25
CA GLY A 188 10.24 1.02 11.43
C GLY A 188 11.40 0.60 12.32
N SER A 189 11.08 -0.16 13.35
CA SER A 189 12.02 -0.70 14.34
C SER A 189 11.55 -2.06 14.83
N ASN A 190 12.46 -2.80 15.43
CA ASN A 190 12.15 -4.06 16.09
C ASN A 190 11.54 -3.77 17.47
N GLU A 191 10.24 -3.94 17.60
CA GLU A 191 9.46 -3.71 18.81
C GLU A 191 9.26 -4.99 19.64
N SER A 192 9.92 -6.09 19.29
CA SER A 192 9.72 -7.41 19.89
C SER A 192 10.12 -7.50 21.38
N ALA A 193 10.81 -6.49 21.91
CA ALA A 193 11.09 -6.37 23.33
C ALA A 193 9.86 -6.02 24.19
N TRP A 194 8.78 -5.51 23.60
CA TRP A 194 7.52 -5.28 24.29
C TRP A 194 6.87 -6.61 24.64
N ALA A 195 6.28 -6.67 25.84
CA ALA A 195 5.65 -7.89 26.35
C ALA A 195 4.45 -8.32 25.51
N ALA A 196 3.67 -7.34 25.04
CA ALA A 196 2.55 -7.55 24.15
C ALA A 196 2.27 -6.30 23.32
N MET A 197 1.85 -6.51 22.10
CA MET A 197 1.42 -5.48 21.17
C MET A 197 0.20 -5.98 20.40
N TYR A 198 -0.70 -5.10 20.06
CA TYR A 198 -1.75 -5.39 19.09
C TYR A 198 -1.17 -5.12 17.70
N ALA A 199 -1.30 -6.09 16.81
CA ALA A 199 -0.62 -6.13 15.51
C ALA A 199 -0.84 -4.89 14.63
N GLU A 200 0.01 -4.77 13.62
CA GLU A 200 0.04 -3.74 12.58
C GLU A 200 0.79 -2.48 12.97
N LEU A 201 2.07 -2.69 13.20
CA LEU A 201 3.05 -1.66 13.49
C LEU A 201 3.66 -1.06 12.22
N LEU A 202 3.71 -1.89 11.16
CA LEU A 202 4.47 -1.58 9.97
C LEU A 202 3.68 -0.69 9.01
N VAL A 203 4.15 0.52 8.86
CA VAL A 203 3.69 1.47 7.85
C VAL A 203 4.68 1.55 6.71
N ASN A 204 5.91 1.97 6.94
CA ASN A 204 7.07 1.88 6.02
C ASN A 204 6.69 1.87 4.53
N PHE A 205 6.07 2.94 4.04
CA PHE A 205 5.62 2.99 2.64
C PHE A 205 6.72 2.72 1.62
N PRO A 206 7.96 3.20 1.82
CA PRO A 206 9.04 2.93 0.88
C PRO A 206 9.22 1.43 0.61
N ASP A 207 9.50 0.64 1.63
CA ASP A 207 9.78 -0.79 1.46
C ASP A 207 8.50 -1.59 1.13
N MET A 208 7.37 -1.22 1.72
CA MET A 208 6.09 -1.89 1.48
C MET A 208 5.51 -1.61 0.09
N ARG A 209 5.88 -0.50 -0.53
CA ARG A 209 5.38 -0.10 -1.86
C ARG A 209 6.43 -0.16 -2.97
N GLY A 210 7.70 -0.35 -2.61
CA GLY A 210 8.78 -0.56 -3.56
C GLY A 210 9.39 0.72 -4.14
N PHE A 211 9.27 1.86 -3.46
CA PHE A 211 9.97 3.09 -3.84
C PHE A 211 11.06 3.46 -2.81
N LYS A 212 12.02 4.28 -3.22
CA LYS A 212 13.11 4.72 -2.35
C LYS A 212 12.74 5.98 -1.59
N ALA A 213 13.09 6.04 -0.30
CA ALA A 213 13.10 7.26 0.50
C ALA A 213 14.32 7.26 1.41
N GLU A 214 15.16 8.26 1.28
CA GLU A 214 16.42 8.37 2.02
C GLU A 214 16.28 9.38 3.15
N PRO A 215 16.49 8.99 4.43
CA PRO A 215 16.53 9.91 5.56
C PRO A 215 17.87 10.66 5.59
N ILE A 216 17.83 11.98 5.61
CA ILE A 216 19.02 12.86 5.59
C ILE A 216 19.18 13.53 6.95
N PHE A 217 20.29 13.27 7.62
CA PHE A 217 20.67 13.85 8.91
C PHE A 217 21.73 14.97 8.73
N LYS A 218 21.41 15.91 7.85
CA LYS A 218 22.27 17.06 7.55
C LYS A 218 21.40 18.31 7.41
N ASP A 219 21.44 19.13 8.44
CA ASP A 219 20.70 20.39 8.45
C ASP A 219 21.12 21.31 7.30
N LYS A 220 20.19 22.09 6.79
CA LYS A 220 20.38 23.11 5.73
C LYS A 220 20.94 22.61 4.40
N LEU A 221 20.91 21.29 4.14
CA LEU A 221 21.46 20.73 2.90
C LEU A 221 20.74 21.29 1.64
N PHE A 222 19.44 21.54 1.76
CA PHE A 222 18.60 21.97 0.65
C PHE A 222 18.07 23.42 0.79
N ASP A 223 18.65 24.24 1.68
CA ASP A 223 18.22 25.63 1.87
C ASP A 223 18.27 26.42 0.56
N GLY A 224 17.16 27.07 0.23
CA GLY A 224 17.01 27.85 -1.00
C GLY A 224 16.90 27.04 -2.30
N LYS A 225 16.92 25.71 -2.24
CA LYS A 225 16.94 24.81 -3.40
C LYS A 225 15.63 24.05 -3.62
N LEU A 226 14.68 24.23 -2.73
CA LEU A 226 13.37 23.58 -2.78
C LEU A 226 12.34 24.51 -3.43
N GLY A 227 11.35 23.93 -4.07
CA GLY A 227 10.22 24.66 -4.62
C GLY A 227 8.99 23.76 -4.77
N GLU A 228 7.91 24.33 -5.29
CA GLU A 228 6.69 23.60 -5.54
C GLU A 228 6.92 22.43 -6.50
N VAL A 229 6.22 21.32 -6.26
CA VAL A 229 6.24 20.16 -7.14
C VAL A 229 5.57 20.49 -8.46
N THR A 230 6.31 20.34 -9.55
CA THR A 230 5.84 20.61 -10.92
C THR A 230 5.58 19.34 -11.72
N ALA A 231 5.94 18.15 -11.19
CA ALA A 231 5.69 16.88 -11.85
C ALA A 231 4.19 16.63 -12.01
N LEU A 232 3.74 16.42 -13.25
CA LEU A 232 2.34 16.10 -13.59
C LEU A 232 2.08 14.60 -13.70
N ARG A 233 3.13 13.80 -13.75
CA ARG A 233 3.08 12.33 -13.82
C ARG A 233 4.43 11.74 -13.39
N ALA A 234 4.41 10.45 -13.05
CA ALA A 234 5.63 9.71 -12.76
C ALA A 234 6.61 9.74 -13.94
N THR A 235 7.91 9.68 -13.63
CA THR A 235 8.96 9.65 -14.65
C THR A 235 8.81 8.40 -15.51
N ARG A 236 8.97 8.57 -16.83
CA ARG A 236 8.88 7.51 -17.85
C ARG A 236 10.10 7.59 -18.74
N THR A 237 10.59 6.44 -19.21
CA THR A 237 11.66 6.43 -20.22
C THR A 237 11.18 7.18 -21.47
N ARG A 238 11.98 8.14 -21.94
CA ARG A 238 11.65 8.92 -23.15
C ARG A 238 12.40 8.47 -24.38
N ASP A 239 13.59 7.90 -24.18
CA ASP A 239 14.47 7.50 -25.28
C ASP A 239 14.24 6.02 -25.59
N ILE A 240 13.50 5.78 -26.66
CA ILE A 240 13.24 4.43 -27.18
C ILE A 240 14.19 4.15 -28.32
N ASN A 241 14.94 3.08 -28.20
CA ASN A 241 15.78 2.61 -29.29
C ASN A 241 14.94 1.76 -30.29
N TYR A 242 14.41 2.41 -31.29
CA TYR A 242 13.60 1.75 -32.33
C TYR A 242 14.36 0.77 -33.21
N SER A 243 15.71 0.68 -33.12
CA SER A 243 16.48 -0.34 -33.81
C SER A 243 16.42 -1.70 -33.10
N ALA A 244 16.05 -1.72 -31.82
CA ALA A 244 15.82 -2.95 -31.06
C ALA A 244 14.46 -3.54 -31.44
N PRO A 245 14.37 -4.85 -31.76
CA PRO A 245 13.09 -5.49 -32.06
C PRO A 245 12.18 -5.66 -30.85
N TYR A 246 12.75 -5.80 -29.68
CA TYR A 246 12.04 -6.06 -28.42
C TYR A 246 12.56 -5.20 -27.28
N TYR A 247 11.77 -5.16 -26.21
CA TYR A 247 12.15 -4.61 -24.91
C TYR A 247 11.84 -5.61 -23.79
N VAL A 248 12.74 -5.67 -22.80
CA VAL A 248 12.49 -6.37 -21.53
C VAL A 248 11.98 -5.37 -20.53
N ILE A 249 10.73 -5.50 -20.14
CA ILE A 249 10.12 -4.71 -19.05
C ILE A 249 10.52 -5.35 -17.73
N ALA A 250 11.24 -4.60 -16.89
CA ALA A 250 11.60 -5.07 -15.56
C ALA A 250 10.35 -5.31 -14.70
N ASN A 251 10.23 -6.49 -14.13
CA ASN A 251 9.11 -6.85 -13.25
C ASN A 251 9.35 -6.35 -11.81
N THR A 252 9.57 -5.05 -11.64
CA THR A 252 9.93 -4.43 -10.35
C THR A 252 8.85 -3.52 -9.78
N SER A 253 7.73 -3.35 -10.47
CA SER A 253 6.62 -2.47 -10.06
C SER A 253 5.25 -3.08 -10.38
N ASP A 254 4.22 -2.64 -9.67
CA ASP A 254 2.84 -2.97 -10.01
C ASP A 254 2.42 -2.41 -11.38
N SER A 255 3.02 -1.29 -11.79
CA SER A 255 2.84 -0.70 -13.11
C SER A 255 3.31 -1.63 -14.24
N ALA A 256 4.37 -2.39 -14.04
CA ALA A 256 4.85 -3.37 -15.03
C ALA A 256 3.80 -4.48 -15.25
N VAL A 257 3.25 -5.04 -14.17
CA VAL A 257 2.20 -6.08 -14.26
C VAL A 257 0.93 -5.54 -14.92
N LYS A 258 0.51 -4.32 -14.57
CA LYS A 258 -0.65 -3.65 -15.19
C LYS A 258 -0.45 -3.44 -16.69
N ALA A 259 0.73 -2.96 -17.07
CA ALA A 259 1.10 -2.75 -18.48
C ALA A 259 1.06 -4.06 -19.27
N VAL A 260 1.63 -5.13 -18.72
CA VAL A 260 1.63 -6.47 -19.31
C VAL A 260 0.20 -7.00 -19.47
N ASN A 261 -0.63 -6.92 -18.46
CA ASN A 261 -2.04 -7.34 -18.55
C ASN A 261 -2.82 -6.51 -19.59
N GLN A 262 -2.53 -5.21 -19.72
CA GLN A 262 -3.12 -4.39 -20.78
C GLN A 262 -2.67 -4.86 -22.16
N ALA A 263 -1.38 -5.13 -22.36
CA ALA A 263 -0.85 -5.63 -23.64
C ALA A 263 -1.48 -6.98 -24.02
N ILE A 264 -1.58 -7.92 -23.08
CA ILE A 264 -2.21 -9.24 -23.29
C ILE A 264 -3.68 -9.07 -23.72
N ARG A 265 -4.45 -8.22 -23.04
CA ARG A 265 -5.87 -7.95 -23.40
C ARG A 265 -6.00 -7.28 -24.76
N GLN A 266 -5.00 -6.53 -25.20
CA GLN A 266 -4.94 -5.95 -26.55
C GLN A 266 -4.48 -6.96 -27.62
N GLY A 267 -4.29 -8.23 -27.27
CA GLY A 267 -3.84 -9.29 -28.17
C GLY A 267 -2.37 -9.21 -28.56
N LYS A 268 -1.56 -8.46 -27.78
CA LYS A 268 -0.11 -8.38 -27.99
C LYS A 268 0.57 -9.61 -27.42
N LYS A 269 1.65 -10.04 -28.07
CA LYS A 269 2.49 -11.12 -27.54
C LYS A 269 3.36 -10.59 -26.41
N VAL A 270 3.27 -11.23 -25.27
CA VAL A 270 4.09 -10.96 -24.08
C VAL A 270 4.74 -12.27 -23.67
N TYR A 271 6.03 -12.26 -23.43
CA TYR A 271 6.77 -13.44 -22.99
C TYR A 271 7.35 -13.19 -21.59
N LEU A 272 7.37 -14.22 -20.78
CA LEU A 272 8.03 -14.18 -19.46
C LEU A 272 9.45 -14.70 -19.59
N THR A 273 10.41 -14.04 -18.94
CA THR A 273 11.79 -14.48 -18.76
C THR A 273 12.24 -14.24 -17.32
N GLU A 274 13.41 -14.74 -16.96
CA GLU A 274 14.01 -14.46 -15.64
C GLU A 274 14.23 -12.95 -15.40
N ASP A 275 14.51 -12.19 -16.47
CA ASP A 275 14.77 -10.73 -16.40
C ASP A 275 13.51 -9.86 -16.41
N GLY A 276 12.35 -10.43 -16.69
CA GLY A 276 11.08 -9.72 -16.77
C GLY A 276 10.23 -10.10 -17.98
N TYR A 277 9.42 -9.16 -18.46
CA TYR A 277 8.47 -9.37 -19.54
C TYR A 277 8.99 -8.82 -20.86
N ILE A 278 8.93 -9.62 -21.93
CA ILE A 278 9.35 -9.19 -23.26
C ILE A 278 8.14 -8.85 -24.11
N VAL A 279 8.21 -7.69 -24.73
CA VAL A 279 7.25 -7.20 -25.74
C VAL A 279 8.00 -6.62 -26.92
N ASP A 280 7.34 -6.53 -28.08
CA ASP A 280 7.91 -5.80 -29.21
C ASP A 280 8.06 -4.29 -28.88
N THR A 281 8.99 -3.63 -29.57
CA THR A 281 9.33 -2.22 -29.31
C THR A 281 8.14 -1.29 -29.49
N SER A 282 7.25 -1.55 -30.44
CA SER A 282 6.05 -0.72 -30.66
C SER A 282 5.06 -0.85 -29.50
N THR A 283 4.90 -2.05 -28.97
CA THR A 283 4.08 -2.31 -27.78
C THR A 283 4.67 -1.61 -26.56
N PHE A 284 6.00 -1.72 -26.32
CA PHE A 284 6.65 -1.00 -25.23
C PHE A 284 6.45 0.51 -25.33
N ALA A 285 6.64 1.10 -26.51
CA ALA A 285 6.45 2.52 -26.76
C ALA A 285 5.02 2.98 -26.41
N ASN A 286 4.02 2.18 -26.78
CA ASN A 286 2.62 2.49 -26.46
C ASN A 286 2.33 2.42 -24.95
N LEU A 287 2.88 1.40 -24.25
CA LEU A 287 2.69 1.23 -22.82
C LEU A 287 3.27 2.38 -22.00
N LEU A 288 4.38 3.00 -22.46
CA LEU A 288 4.94 4.20 -21.83
C LEU A 288 4.00 5.41 -21.89
N GLY A 289 3.00 5.40 -22.76
CA GLY A 289 1.92 6.40 -22.74
C GLY A 289 1.14 6.40 -21.43
N ASP A 290 0.88 5.22 -20.89
CA ASP A 290 0.00 5.01 -19.73
C ASP A 290 0.76 4.68 -18.44
N TYR A 291 1.91 3.99 -18.53
CA TYR A 291 2.61 3.42 -17.38
C TYR A 291 4.03 3.96 -17.19
N ALA A 292 4.43 4.13 -15.95
CA ALA A 292 5.81 4.38 -15.57
C ALA A 292 6.51 3.02 -15.39
N ILE A 293 7.09 2.51 -16.44
CA ILE A 293 7.76 1.21 -16.49
C ILE A 293 9.20 1.36 -16.96
N TYR A 294 10.10 0.60 -16.34
CA TYR A 294 11.48 0.50 -16.76
C TYR A 294 11.64 -0.62 -17.80
N GLY A 295 12.41 -0.39 -18.85
CA GLY A 295 12.68 -1.43 -19.84
C GLY A 295 13.99 -1.21 -20.59
N ASP A 296 14.67 -2.32 -20.88
CA ASP A 296 15.91 -2.37 -21.62
C ASP A 296 15.69 -2.90 -23.04
N ALA A 297 16.40 -2.31 -24.00
CA ALA A 297 16.37 -2.76 -25.39
C ALA A 297 16.95 -4.18 -25.52
N LEU A 298 16.23 -5.04 -26.23
CA LEU A 298 16.61 -6.45 -26.44
C LEU A 298 16.79 -6.77 -27.91
N TYR A 299 17.95 -7.34 -28.26
CA TYR A 299 18.33 -7.77 -29.61
C TYR A 299 18.29 -9.29 -29.80
N LYS A 300 17.55 -9.99 -28.94
CA LYS A 300 17.27 -11.43 -29.04
C LYS A 300 15.81 -11.66 -29.36
N VAL A 301 15.50 -12.82 -29.93
CA VAL A 301 14.12 -13.22 -30.24
C VAL A 301 13.60 -14.15 -29.15
N PRO A 302 12.47 -13.85 -28.51
CA PRO A 302 11.85 -14.78 -27.57
C PRO A 302 11.17 -15.93 -28.34
N GLU A 303 11.49 -17.17 -27.97
CA GLU A 303 10.83 -18.38 -28.44
C GLU A 303 10.19 -19.11 -27.26
N GLY A 304 8.94 -19.53 -27.41
CA GLY A 304 8.21 -20.26 -26.38
C GLY A 304 6.78 -19.76 -26.21
N PRO A 305 6.15 -20.10 -25.10
CA PRO A 305 4.78 -19.71 -24.81
C PRO A 305 4.69 -18.21 -24.54
N SER A 306 3.72 -17.55 -25.17
CA SER A 306 3.33 -16.19 -24.79
C SER A 306 2.31 -16.26 -23.66
N LEU A 307 2.38 -15.30 -22.73
CA LEU A 307 1.41 -15.13 -21.65
C LEU A 307 0.00 -14.92 -22.22
N LYS A 308 -1.00 -15.38 -21.47
CA LYS A 308 -2.42 -15.29 -21.82
C LYS A 308 -3.16 -14.50 -20.75
N ALA A 309 -4.31 -13.94 -21.10
CA ALA A 309 -5.26 -13.44 -20.11
C ALA A 309 -5.78 -14.63 -19.29
N LEU A 310 -5.61 -14.56 -17.98
CA LEU A 310 -5.97 -15.64 -17.06
C LEU A 310 -7.09 -15.15 -16.12
N LYS A 311 -8.04 -16.03 -15.87
CA LYS A 311 -9.11 -15.86 -14.91
C LYS A 311 -8.69 -16.43 -13.57
N VAL A 312 -8.88 -15.67 -12.50
CA VAL A 312 -8.44 -16.06 -11.15
C VAL A 312 -9.65 -16.16 -10.22
N TYR A 313 -9.74 -17.25 -9.52
CA TYR A 313 -10.67 -17.41 -8.41
C TYR A 313 -9.93 -17.26 -7.08
N ALA A 314 -10.39 -16.35 -6.23
CA ALA A 314 -9.94 -16.19 -4.86
C ALA A 314 -11.17 -16.12 -3.95
N PRO A 315 -11.43 -17.15 -3.13
CA PRO A 315 -12.63 -17.20 -2.29
C PRO A 315 -12.65 -16.02 -1.32
N PRO A 316 -13.84 -15.46 -1.05
CA PRO A 316 -13.98 -14.34 -0.13
C PRO A 316 -13.56 -14.71 1.28
N HIS A 317 -13.07 -13.73 2.04
CA HIS A 317 -12.87 -13.84 3.48
C HIS A 317 -14.17 -13.63 4.22
N GLN A 318 -14.43 -14.44 5.23
CA GLN A 318 -15.47 -14.15 6.19
C GLN A 318 -14.87 -13.37 7.36
N PHE A 319 -15.30 -12.14 7.57
CA PHE A 319 -14.93 -11.40 8.75
C PHE A 319 -15.56 -12.05 9.98
N TYR A 320 -14.71 -12.56 10.86
CA TYR A 320 -15.12 -13.28 12.07
C TYR A 320 -16.11 -12.48 12.92
N TRP A 321 -15.87 -11.17 13.06
CA TRP A 321 -16.67 -10.27 13.89
C TRP A 321 -18.02 -9.86 13.31
N ALA A 322 -18.17 -9.89 12.00
CA ALA A 322 -19.35 -9.35 11.32
C ALA A 322 -20.20 -10.43 10.66
N GLY A 323 -19.71 -11.67 10.52
CA GLY A 323 -20.41 -12.74 9.83
C GLY A 323 -20.67 -12.46 8.36
N VAL A 324 -20.03 -11.44 7.79
CA VAL A 324 -20.19 -11.04 6.38
C VAL A 324 -18.96 -11.45 5.57
N ASP A 325 -19.19 -11.86 4.33
CA ASP A 325 -18.13 -12.12 3.39
C ASP A 325 -17.57 -10.79 2.86
N SER A 326 -16.25 -10.71 2.75
CA SER A 326 -15.55 -9.61 2.09
C SER A 326 -14.64 -10.16 1.01
N PRO A 327 -14.34 -9.38 -0.05
CA PRO A 327 -13.37 -9.81 -1.03
C PRO A 327 -12.02 -10.13 -0.37
N ALA A 328 -11.37 -11.21 -0.82
CA ALA A 328 -10.02 -11.53 -0.42
C ALA A 328 -9.06 -10.39 -0.80
N HIS A 329 -8.04 -10.11 0.02
CA HIS A 329 -7.06 -9.07 -0.30
C HIS A 329 -6.33 -9.39 -1.62
N THR A 330 -6.02 -10.67 -1.85
CA THR A 330 -5.41 -11.13 -3.11
C THR A 330 -6.32 -10.88 -4.32
N SER A 331 -7.63 -11.09 -4.19
CA SER A 331 -8.56 -10.80 -5.30
C SER A 331 -8.59 -9.32 -5.67
N LEU A 332 -8.62 -8.44 -4.66
CA LEU A 332 -8.58 -6.99 -4.89
C LEU A 332 -7.24 -6.53 -5.48
N ALA A 333 -6.13 -7.06 -4.97
CA ALA A 333 -4.80 -6.76 -5.50
C ALA A 333 -4.65 -7.21 -6.95
N LEU A 334 -5.05 -8.44 -7.28
CA LEU A 334 -4.99 -8.98 -8.65
C LEU A 334 -5.92 -8.22 -9.60
N LYS A 335 -7.12 -7.84 -9.16
CA LYS A 335 -8.01 -6.97 -9.93
C LYS A 335 -7.34 -5.62 -10.23
N ASN A 336 -6.68 -5.01 -9.24
CA ASN A 336 -5.93 -3.76 -9.43
C ASN A 336 -4.75 -3.93 -10.39
N LEU A 337 -4.14 -5.11 -10.44
CA LEU A 337 -3.09 -5.45 -11.41
C LEU A 337 -3.63 -5.79 -12.81
N GLY A 338 -4.95 -5.87 -12.96
CA GLY A 338 -5.60 -6.09 -14.24
C GLY A 338 -5.89 -7.56 -14.57
N PHE A 339 -5.88 -8.47 -13.61
CA PHE A 339 -6.38 -9.83 -13.80
C PHE A 339 -7.90 -9.89 -13.75
N ASP A 340 -8.48 -10.86 -14.43
CA ASP A 340 -9.92 -11.11 -14.43
C ASP A 340 -10.27 -12.00 -13.22
N ILE A 341 -11.07 -11.47 -12.29
CA ILE A 341 -11.51 -12.21 -11.11
C ILE A 341 -12.88 -12.82 -11.41
N VAL A 342 -13.02 -14.11 -11.12
CA VAL A 342 -14.25 -14.89 -11.33
C VAL A 342 -14.82 -15.37 -10.00
N ASP A 343 -16.12 -15.68 -9.99
CA ASP A 343 -16.87 -15.99 -8.78
C ASP A 343 -16.82 -17.47 -8.40
N THR A 344 -16.44 -18.34 -9.34
CA THR A 344 -16.40 -19.80 -9.10
C THR A 344 -15.05 -20.41 -9.51
N PRO A 345 -14.58 -21.47 -8.82
CA PRO A 345 -13.34 -22.14 -9.18
C PRO A 345 -13.42 -22.87 -10.55
N GLU A 346 -14.63 -23.19 -11.02
CA GLU A 346 -14.86 -23.84 -12.31
C GLU A 346 -14.49 -22.91 -13.47
N GLU A 347 -14.81 -21.62 -13.36
CA GLU A 347 -14.53 -20.61 -14.38
C GLU A 347 -13.07 -20.15 -14.39
N ALA A 348 -12.33 -20.42 -13.32
CA ALA A 348 -10.97 -19.94 -13.17
C ALA A 348 -9.96 -20.77 -13.97
N ASP A 349 -8.86 -20.14 -14.35
CA ASP A 349 -7.64 -20.81 -14.83
C ASP A 349 -6.67 -21.08 -13.66
N VAL A 350 -6.68 -20.21 -12.63
CA VAL A 350 -5.81 -20.29 -11.44
C VAL A 350 -6.64 -20.04 -10.18
N ILE A 351 -6.31 -20.75 -9.10
CA ILE A 351 -6.95 -20.62 -7.79
C ILE A 351 -5.97 -20.01 -6.80
N VAL A 352 -6.40 -18.98 -6.05
CA VAL A 352 -5.62 -18.35 -4.97
C VAL A 352 -6.34 -18.53 -3.65
N LEU A 353 -5.65 -19.12 -2.67
CA LEU A 353 -6.18 -19.43 -1.34
C LEU A 353 -5.41 -18.63 -0.29
N GLU A 354 -6.06 -17.70 0.41
CA GLU A 354 -5.46 -16.90 1.48
C GLU A 354 -6.13 -17.10 2.85
N SER A 355 -7.21 -17.87 2.91
CA SER A 355 -7.92 -18.21 4.15
C SER A 355 -7.96 -19.71 4.39
N ASN A 356 -8.37 -20.11 5.59
CA ASN A 356 -8.55 -21.51 5.94
C ASN A 356 -9.87 -22.13 5.44
N LYS A 357 -10.67 -21.37 4.65
CA LYS A 357 -12.00 -21.80 4.20
C LYS A 357 -11.95 -22.47 2.84
N PHE A 358 -11.28 -23.59 2.76
CA PHE A 358 -11.32 -24.48 1.60
C PHE A 358 -11.17 -25.94 2.04
N ASP A 359 -11.61 -26.85 1.20
CA ASP A 359 -11.40 -28.28 1.39
C ASP A 359 -10.49 -28.87 0.31
N LYS A 360 -10.10 -30.13 0.48
CA LYS A 360 -9.16 -30.79 -0.43
C LYS A 360 -9.67 -30.94 -1.86
N SER A 361 -10.97 -30.81 -2.10
CA SER A 361 -11.58 -31.00 -3.43
C SER A 361 -11.19 -29.90 -4.40
N ILE A 362 -10.80 -28.71 -3.88
CA ILE A 362 -10.35 -27.60 -4.72
C ILE A 362 -8.90 -27.79 -5.22
N LEU A 363 -8.10 -28.56 -4.49
CA LEU A 363 -6.68 -28.77 -4.79
C LEU A 363 -6.46 -29.80 -5.89
N GLY A 364 -5.45 -29.57 -6.74
CA GLY A 364 -5.06 -30.50 -7.81
C GLY A 364 -6.05 -30.62 -8.96
N ARG A 365 -6.87 -29.60 -9.18
CA ARG A 365 -7.73 -29.44 -10.36
C ARG A 365 -7.18 -28.38 -11.31
N LYS A 366 -6.49 -27.38 -10.78
CA LYS A 366 -5.92 -26.24 -11.48
C LYS A 366 -4.66 -25.77 -10.76
N PRO A 367 -3.79 -24.99 -11.40
CA PRO A 367 -2.71 -24.30 -10.71
C PRO A 367 -3.26 -23.58 -9.47
N THR A 368 -2.62 -23.77 -8.32
CA THR A 368 -3.09 -23.28 -7.04
C THR A 368 -1.99 -22.50 -6.32
N ILE A 369 -2.36 -21.36 -5.76
CA ILE A 369 -1.50 -20.45 -5.01
C ILE A 369 -2.03 -20.40 -3.58
N VAL A 370 -1.20 -20.72 -2.59
CA VAL A 370 -1.54 -20.67 -1.16
C VAL A 370 -0.69 -19.59 -0.51
N VAL A 371 -1.32 -18.57 0.07
CA VAL A 371 -0.63 -17.45 0.72
C VAL A 371 -1.14 -17.21 2.13
N GLY A 372 -0.21 -16.86 3.01
CA GLY A 372 -0.50 -16.55 4.40
C GLY A 372 -0.67 -17.78 5.31
N GLY A 373 -0.47 -17.53 6.59
CA GLY A 373 -0.41 -18.58 7.59
C GLY A 373 -1.69 -19.40 7.73
N SER A 374 -2.87 -18.77 7.63
CA SER A 374 -4.16 -19.47 7.77
C SER A 374 -4.40 -20.50 6.67
N ALA A 375 -4.11 -20.12 5.42
CA ALA A 375 -4.25 -21.04 4.29
C ALA A 375 -3.19 -22.14 4.32
N MET A 376 -1.95 -21.79 4.67
CA MET A 376 -0.84 -22.74 4.79
C MET A 376 -1.11 -23.81 5.86
N GLN A 377 -1.56 -23.41 7.05
CA GLN A 377 -1.94 -24.37 8.11
C GLN A 377 -3.14 -25.22 7.73
N ARG A 378 -4.08 -24.67 6.95
CA ARG A 378 -5.19 -25.46 6.42
C ARG A 378 -4.69 -26.50 5.44
N LEU A 379 -3.76 -26.15 4.56
CA LEU A 379 -3.14 -27.09 3.62
C LEU A 379 -2.48 -28.26 4.35
N GLU A 380 -1.71 -27.98 5.40
CA GLU A 380 -1.10 -29.00 6.26
C GLU A 380 -2.14 -29.93 6.89
N LYS A 381 -3.18 -29.37 7.54
CA LYS A 381 -4.25 -30.14 8.19
C LYS A 381 -5.02 -31.06 7.24
N LEU A 382 -5.06 -30.74 5.95
CA LEU A 382 -5.68 -31.60 4.94
C LEU A 382 -4.84 -32.84 4.61
N GLY A 383 -3.55 -32.87 4.98
CA GLY A 383 -2.66 -34.01 4.80
C GLY A 383 -2.47 -34.42 3.33
N VAL A 384 -2.57 -33.47 2.40
CA VAL A 384 -2.54 -33.74 0.95
C VAL A 384 -1.13 -33.73 0.39
N LEU A 385 -0.17 -33.11 1.09
CA LEU A 385 1.23 -33.01 0.69
C LEU A 385 2.09 -33.83 1.64
N ASP A 386 2.60 -34.95 1.15
CA ASP A 386 3.49 -35.79 1.95
C ASP A 386 4.78 -35.03 2.32
N GLY A 387 5.09 -35.02 3.61
CA GLY A 387 6.26 -34.35 4.15
C GLY A 387 6.17 -32.81 4.22
N PHE A 388 5.00 -32.22 4.01
CA PHE A 388 4.77 -30.79 4.26
C PHE A 388 4.48 -30.56 5.76
N ASP A 389 5.17 -29.57 6.33
CA ASP A 389 4.98 -29.16 7.72
C ASP A 389 5.02 -27.62 7.81
N ALA A 390 4.00 -27.03 8.43
CA ALA A 390 3.84 -25.59 8.59
C ALA A 390 3.80 -25.23 10.07
N GLU A 391 4.77 -24.49 10.52
CA GLU A 391 4.87 -24.06 11.92
C GLU A 391 4.43 -22.61 12.13
N ARG A 392 3.99 -22.34 13.35
CA ARG A 392 3.67 -20.99 13.84
C ARG A 392 4.12 -20.86 15.28
N PHE A 393 4.60 -19.70 15.66
CA PHE A 393 4.81 -19.36 17.07
C PHE A 393 3.49 -19.41 17.85
N SER A 394 3.54 -19.93 19.08
CA SER A 394 2.42 -19.89 20.01
C SER A 394 2.01 -18.42 20.24
N GLY A 395 0.73 -18.10 20.07
CA GLY A 395 0.26 -16.71 20.12
C GLY A 395 0.60 -15.87 18.90
N GLY A 396 1.25 -16.45 17.88
CA GLY A 396 1.77 -15.73 16.73
C GLY A 396 0.75 -15.27 15.68
N SER A 397 -0.56 -15.33 15.96
CA SER A 397 -1.58 -14.84 15.03
C SER A 397 -1.45 -13.35 14.72
N ASP A 398 -0.83 -12.59 15.62
CA ASP A 398 -0.68 -11.14 15.53
C ASP A 398 0.78 -10.71 15.37
N PHE A 399 1.70 -11.67 15.17
CA PHE A 399 3.12 -11.36 14.98
C PHE A 399 3.35 -10.79 13.59
N GLU A 400 3.81 -9.56 13.54
CA GLU A 400 4.11 -8.84 12.32
C GLU A 400 5.62 -8.61 12.18
N GLY A 401 6.15 -8.84 10.96
CA GLY A 401 7.55 -8.59 10.68
C GLY A 401 7.84 -8.32 9.22
N LEU A 402 8.72 -7.32 9.02
CA LEU A 402 9.43 -7.08 7.77
C LEU A 402 10.86 -7.57 7.94
N MET A 403 11.30 -8.46 7.07
CA MET A 403 12.58 -9.16 7.19
C MET A 403 13.31 -9.21 5.87
N LYS A 404 14.64 -9.35 5.94
CA LYS A 404 15.45 -9.69 4.77
C LYS A 404 15.27 -11.17 4.45
N ALA A 405 15.13 -11.48 3.18
CA ALA A 405 15.03 -12.83 2.65
C ALA A 405 16.11 -13.12 1.61
N ILE A 406 16.51 -14.38 1.53
CA ILE A 406 17.31 -14.91 0.43
C ILE A 406 16.36 -15.57 -0.54
N ILE A 407 16.32 -15.06 -1.77
CA ILE A 407 15.38 -15.47 -2.81
C ILE A 407 16.17 -16.14 -3.95
N ASP A 408 15.64 -17.20 -4.51
CA ASP A 408 16.15 -17.75 -5.76
C ASP A 408 15.75 -16.86 -6.93
N ASP A 409 16.58 -15.87 -7.21
CA ASP A 409 16.33 -14.82 -8.20
C ASP A 409 16.44 -15.30 -9.68
N LYS A 410 16.58 -16.62 -9.88
CA LYS A 410 16.61 -17.26 -11.19
C LYS A 410 15.35 -18.05 -11.53
N ASP A 411 14.43 -18.15 -10.58
CA ASP A 411 13.15 -18.81 -10.80
C ASP A 411 12.12 -17.82 -11.37
N PRO A 412 11.31 -18.19 -12.37
CA PRO A 412 10.28 -17.31 -12.94
C PRO A 412 9.25 -16.83 -11.90
N LEU A 413 8.96 -17.65 -10.89
CA LEU A 413 8.02 -17.29 -9.83
C LEU A 413 8.54 -16.18 -8.92
N THR A 414 9.85 -15.91 -8.96
CA THR A 414 10.50 -14.83 -8.22
C THR A 414 10.97 -13.67 -9.11
N SER A 415 10.56 -13.66 -10.37
CA SER A 415 10.90 -12.59 -11.32
C SER A 415 10.67 -11.19 -10.71
N GLY A 416 11.66 -10.32 -10.84
CA GLY A 416 11.65 -8.96 -10.32
C GLY A 416 12.08 -8.80 -8.85
N TYR A 417 12.30 -9.89 -8.12
CA TYR A 417 12.96 -9.87 -6.82
C TYR A 417 14.47 -10.04 -6.99
N LYS A 418 15.22 -9.52 -6.03
CA LYS A 418 16.67 -9.70 -5.93
C LYS A 418 16.98 -10.90 -5.06
N LYS A 419 18.19 -11.46 -5.21
CA LYS A 419 18.68 -12.51 -4.31
C LYS A 419 18.56 -12.12 -2.83
N ASN A 420 18.87 -10.88 -2.49
CA ASN A 420 18.64 -10.30 -1.17
C ASN A 420 17.51 -9.30 -1.28
N ASP A 421 16.32 -9.67 -0.85
CA ASP A 421 15.11 -8.84 -0.91
C ASP A 421 14.35 -8.94 0.43
N LEU A 422 13.08 -8.62 0.42
CA LEU A 422 12.26 -8.51 1.60
C LEU A 422 11.22 -9.63 1.68
N PHE A 423 10.88 -9.99 2.91
CA PHE A 423 9.75 -10.84 3.27
C PHE A 423 8.88 -10.11 4.29
N TYR A 424 7.58 -10.15 4.09
CA TYR A 424 6.60 -9.58 5.02
C TYR A 424 5.58 -10.64 5.46
N SER A 425 5.30 -10.69 6.75
CA SER A 425 4.25 -11.51 7.33
C SER A 425 3.60 -10.81 8.52
N ASN A 426 2.31 -11.04 8.70
CA ASN A 426 1.56 -10.64 9.89
C ASN A 426 0.86 -11.84 10.56
N SER A 427 1.43 -13.03 10.48
CA SER A 427 0.80 -14.24 10.98
C SER A 427 1.73 -15.23 11.67
N GLY A 428 2.99 -14.84 11.90
CA GLY A 428 3.94 -15.61 12.70
C GLY A 428 4.28 -17.03 12.21
N ASN A 429 4.19 -17.28 10.88
CA ASN A 429 4.32 -18.61 10.29
C ASN A 429 5.56 -18.75 9.41
N TRP A 430 6.02 -20.01 9.27
CA TRP A 430 7.02 -20.42 8.29
C TRP A 430 6.77 -21.89 7.85
N ILE A 431 7.48 -22.31 6.81
CA ILE A 431 7.46 -23.71 6.35
C ILE A 431 8.59 -24.46 7.05
N ALA A 432 8.25 -25.36 7.95
CA ALA A 432 9.24 -26.14 8.70
C ALA A 432 9.84 -27.25 7.84
N LYS A 433 9.03 -27.86 6.96
CA LYS A 433 9.47 -28.88 6.03
C LYS A 433 8.74 -28.76 4.70
N ALA A 434 9.50 -28.75 3.62
CA ALA A 434 8.98 -28.80 2.26
C ALA A 434 8.85 -30.27 1.80
N PRO A 435 7.82 -30.61 0.97
CA PRO A 435 7.77 -31.91 0.31
C PRO A 435 9.02 -32.16 -0.56
N ALA A 436 9.43 -33.41 -0.70
CA ALA A 436 10.65 -33.78 -1.41
C ALA A 436 10.68 -33.35 -2.90
N ASN A 437 9.51 -33.22 -3.52
CA ASN A 437 9.34 -32.79 -4.91
C ASN A 437 9.08 -31.29 -5.07
N PHE A 438 9.24 -30.51 -3.98
CA PHE A 438 9.10 -29.05 -4.01
C PHE A 438 10.46 -28.38 -3.94
N LYS A 439 10.61 -27.29 -4.71
CA LYS A 439 11.76 -26.39 -4.69
C LYS A 439 11.54 -25.30 -3.65
N THR A 440 12.59 -24.98 -2.87
CA THR A 440 12.60 -23.80 -2.02
C THR A 440 12.91 -22.57 -2.87
N LEU A 441 12.04 -21.56 -2.82
CA LEU A 441 12.18 -20.31 -3.55
C LEU A 441 12.71 -19.17 -2.66
N ALA A 442 12.40 -19.19 -1.37
CA ALA A 442 12.87 -18.17 -0.45
C ALA A 442 13.01 -18.69 0.97
N THR A 443 14.03 -18.18 1.65
CA THR A 443 14.27 -18.35 3.09
C THR A 443 14.48 -17.00 3.74
N ILE A 444 14.25 -16.89 5.06
CA ILE A 444 14.74 -15.75 5.84
C ILE A 444 16.28 -15.77 5.79
N ALA A 445 16.90 -14.59 5.74
CA ALA A 445 18.37 -14.50 5.78
C ALA A 445 18.94 -15.06 7.10
N ASP A 446 20.23 -15.37 7.12
CA ASP A 446 20.90 -16.03 8.25
C ASP A 446 21.18 -15.09 9.44
N SER A 447 21.36 -13.80 9.17
CA SER A 447 21.74 -12.78 10.16
C SER A 447 21.21 -11.41 9.79
N ASP A 448 21.08 -10.51 10.76
CA ASP A 448 20.63 -9.12 10.58
C ASP A 448 19.36 -8.98 9.72
N TYR A 449 18.47 -9.97 9.82
CA TYR A 449 17.33 -10.05 8.92
C TYR A 449 16.11 -9.28 9.40
N TYR A 450 15.89 -9.11 10.71
CA TYR A 450 14.69 -8.48 11.23
C TYR A 450 14.79 -6.96 11.13
N ILE A 451 13.94 -6.34 10.33
CA ILE A 451 13.98 -4.89 10.06
C ILE A 451 13.05 -4.15 11.01
N ALA A 452 11.77 -4.57 11.08
CA ALA A 452 10.75 -3.87 11.84
C ALA A 452 9.55 -4.76 12.12
N GLY A 453 8.78 -4.38 13.12
CA GLY A 453 7.56 -5.06 13.56
C GLY A 453 7.66 -5.59 14.98
N TRP A 454 6.68 -6.38 15.37
CA TRP A 454 6.62 -7.05 16.66
C TRP A 454 6.45 -8.56 16.46
N TRP A 455 7.51 -9.29 16.75
CA TRP A 455 7.52 -10.75 16.67
C TRP A 455 8.44 -11.31 17.73
N PRO A 456 7.96 -11.47 18.99
CA PRO A 456 8.73 -12.10 20.06
C PRO A 456 9.24 -13.49 19.63
N GLY A 457 10.53 -13.72 19.79
CA GLY A 457 11.19 -14.95 19.33
C GLY A 457 11.68 -14.90 17.88
N ASN A 458 11.64 -13.71 17.23
CA ASN A 458 12.10 -13.55 15.86
C ASN A 458 13.56 -13.98 15.63
N GLU A 459 14.39 -14.01 16.66
CA GLU A 459 15.78 -14.50 16.59
C GLU A 459 15.92 -15.98 16.16
N LYS A 460 14.81 -16.72 16.14
CA LYS A 460 14.75 -18.13 15.71
C LYS A 460 14.36 -18.31 14.24
N LEU A 461 14.18 -17.21 13.51
CA LEU A 461 13.68 -17.23 12.13
C LEU A 461 14.81 -17.38 11.09
N ALA A 462 16.07 -17.29 11.46
CA ALA A 462 17.19 -17.47 10.54
C ALA A 462 17.04 -18.74 9.70
N ASN A 463 17.21 -18.61 8.39
CA ASN A 463 17.13 -19.71 7.41
C ASN A 463 15.78 -20.45 7.32
N LYS A 464 14.71 -19.95 7.93
CA LYS A 464 13.38 -20.55 7.82
C LYS A 464 12.83 -20.40 6.41
N ILE A 465 12.25 -21.47 5.87
CA ILE A 465 11.65 -21.47 4.53
C ILE A 465 10.36 -20.65 4.56
N VAL A 466 10.18 -19.77 3.58
CA VAL A 466 8.99 -18.92 3.47
C VAL A 466 8.27 -19.00 2.12
N ALA A 467 8.91 -19.60 1.11
CA ALA A 467 8.27 -19.85 -0.18
C ALA A 467 8.78 -21.15 -0.80
N ILE A 468 7.84 -21.93 -1.34
CA ILE A 468 8.13 -23.18 -2.06
C ILE A 468 7.23 -23.30 -3.28
N SER A 469 7.69 -24.04 -4.29
CA SER A 469 6.90 -24.40 -5.46
C SER A 469 7.12 -25.86 -5.85
N GLY A 470 6.10 -26.47 -6.41
CA GLY A 470 6.14 -27.86 -6.89
C GLY A 470 4.82 -28.22 -7.54
N ASN A 471 4.56 -29.51 -7.68
CA ASN A 471 3.30 -29.99 -8.22
C ASN A 471 2.52 -30.79 -7.19
N TYR A 472 1.23 -30.55 -7.13
CA TYR A 472 0.27 -31.43 -6.47
C TYR A 472 -0.62 -32.07 -7.53
N LYS A 473 -0.55 -33.40 -7.64
CA LYS A 473 -1.03 -34.16 -8.80
C LYS A 473 -0.35 -33.61 -10.07
N GLU A 474 -1.11 -33.19 -11.07
CA GLU A 474 -0.59 -32.71 -12.37
C GLU A 474 -0.54 -31.18 -12.46
N HIS A 475 -0.86 -30.47 -11.37
CA HIS A 475 -0.97 -29.01 -11.39
C HIS A 475 0.08 -28.35 -10.49
N PRO A 476 0.62 -27.20 -10.93
CA PRO A 476 1.49 -26.39 -10.09
C PRO A 476 0.83 -25.98 -8.78
N LEU A 477 1.60 -26.03 -7.71
CA LEU A 477 1.22 -25.54 -6.39
C LEU A 477 2.34 -24.67 -5.83
N PHE A 478 2.02 -23.42 -5.59
CA PHE A 478 2.90 -22.44 -4.97
C PHE A 478 2.42 -22.18 -3.54
N VAL A 479 3.34 -22.14 -2.57
CA VAL A 479 3.04 -21.83 -1.17
C VAL A 479 3.95 -20.72 -0.69
N TYR A 480 3.37 -19.65 -0.15
CA TYR A 480 4.06 -18.50 0.42
C TYR A 480 3.56 -18.22 1.84
N ALA A 481 4.45 -18.28 2.83
CA ALA A 481 4.10 -18.11 4.24
C ALA A 481 3.74 -16.67 4.62
N GLY A 482 4.12 -15.67 3.81
CA GLY A 482 3.84 -14.27 4.03
C GLY A 482 2.46 -13.81 3.59
N ASN A 483 2.16 -12.54 3.86
CA ASN A 483 0.90 -11.89 3.54
C ASN A 483 1.13 -10.82 2.45
N PRO A 484 1.30 -11.23 1.17
CA PRO A 484 1.79 -10.35 0.10
C PRO A 484 0.83 -9.25 -0.30
N THR A 485 -0.43 -9.34 0.08
CA THR A 485 -1.48 -8.37 -0.31
C THR A 485 -2.17 -7.74 0.90
N ASN A 486 -1.54 -7.81 2.08
CA ASN A 486 -2.15 -7.35 3.33
C ASN A 486 -2.69 -5.93 3.22
N ARG A 487 -4.01 -5.79 3.45
CA ARG A 487 -4.76 -4.51 3.42
C ARG A 487 -4.51 -3.64 2.17
N LEU A 488 -4.04 -4.22 1.07
CA LEU A 488 -3.60 -3.54 -0.16
C LEU A 488 -2.44 -2.53 0.06
N HIS A 489 -1.74 -2.66 1.17
CA HIS A 489 -0.63 -1.79 1.55
C HIS A 489 0.72 -2.28 1.01
N THR A 490 0.87 -3.59 0.82
CA THR A 490 2.11 -4.31 0.55
C THR A 490 2.41 -4.45 -0.94
N ILE A 491 2.38 -3.37 -1.71
CA ILE A 491 2.45 -3.38 -3.19
C ILE A 491 3.73 -4.05 -3.71
N HIS A 492 4.85 -3.86 -3.03
CA HIS A 492 6.13 -4.51 -3.37
C HIS A 492 6.00 -6.03 -3.44
N PHE A 493 5.16 -6.63 -2.60
CA PHE A 493 5.00 -8.08 -2.48
C PHE A 493 3.92 -8.67 -3.40
N TYR A 494 3.15 -7.87 -4.12
CA TYR A 494 2.11 -8.34 -5.05
C TYR A 494 2.66 -9.31 -6.12
N ARG A 495 3.93 -9.15 -6.48
CA ARG A 495 4.61 -10.00 -7.46
C ARG A 495 4.68 -11.47 -7.05
N TRP A 496 4.72 -11.80 -5.76
CA TRP A 496 4.63 -13.19 -5.31
C TRP A 496 3.36 -13.89 -5.81
N VAL A 497 2.25 -13.15 -5.86
CA VAL A 497 0.99 -13.70 -6.36
C VAL A 497 0.89 -13.57 -7.88
N SER A 498 1.20 -12.40 -8.45
CA SER A 498 1.07 -12.21 -9.90
C SER A 498 2.01 -13.09 -10.73
N ASN A 499 3.24 -13.32 -10.26
CA ASN A 499 4.16 -14.25 -10.92
C ASN A 499 3.61 -15.68 -10.89
N ALA A 500 3.09 -16.11 -9.73
CA ALA A 500 2.51 -17.44 -9.59
C ALA A 500 1.23 -17.60 -10.44
N VAL A 501 0.46 -16.52 -10.68
CA VAL A 501 -0.68 -16.54 -11.60
C VAL A 501 -0.21 -16.74 -13.04
N PHE A 502 0.84 -16.02 -13.48
CA PHE A 502 1.39 -16.20 -14.83
C PHE A 502 2.06 -17.56 -15.02
N GLY A 503 2.51 -18.21 -13.93
CA GLY A 503 3.15 -19.50 -13.94
C GLY A 503 4.64 -19.45 -14.25
N ASP A 504 5.21 -20.60 -14.59
CA ASP A 504 6.64 -20.84 -14.69
C ASP A 504 7.13 -21.06 -16.14
N GLN A 505 6.28 -20.74 -17.12
CA GLN A 505 6.63 -20.96 -18.54
C GLN A 505 7.50 -19.83 -19.06
N LEU A 506 8.82 -20.03 -19.04
CA LEU A 506 9.78 -19.12 -19.60
C LEU A 506 9.89 -19.25 -21.12
N ALA A 507 10.07 -18.12 -21.78
CA ALA A 507 10.55 -18.09 -23.16
C ALA A 507 12.08 -18.20 -23.19
N GLU A 508 12.60 -18.93 -24.17
CA GLU A 508 14.03 -18.95 -24.48
C GLU A 508 14.42 -17.73 -25.31
N LEU A 509 15.63 -17.22 -25.09
CA LEU A 509 16.17 -16.11 -25.87
C LEU A 509 17.17 -16.64 -26.90
N LYS A 510 16.85 -16.50 -28.19
CA LYS A 510 17.74 -16.87 -29.29
C LYS A 510 18.37 -15.65 -29.97
N ASP A 511 19.60 -15.79 -30.37
CA ASP A 511 20.28 -14.77 -31.15
C ASP A 511 19.53 -14.52 -32.45
N MET A 512 19.45 -13.26 -32.85
CA MET A 512 18.86 -12.92 -34.16
C MET A 512 19.66 -13.58 -35.30
N PRO A 513 18.98 -14.20 -36.26
CA PRO A 513 19.66 -14.66 -37.47
C PRO A 513 20.43 -13.51 -38.11
N VAL A 514 21.68 -13.73 -38.49
CA VAL A 514 22.60 -12.72 -39.07
C VAL A 514 22.09 -12.11 -40.40
N THR A 515 20.88 -12.46 -40.83
CA THR A 515 20.29 -12.13 -42.14
C THR A 515 19.65 -10.75 -42.26
N HIS A 516 19.66 -9.89 -41.22
CA HIS A 516 19.22 -8.50 -41.37
C HIS A 516 20.43 -7.54 -41.43
N LYS A 517 21.18 -7.56 -42.53
CA LYS A 517 21.72 -6.28 -43.02
C LYS A 517 20.50 -5.42 -43.35
N PRO A 518 20.37 -4.18 -42.83
CA PRO A 518 19.37 -3.26 -43.33
C PRO A 518 19.50 -3.22 -44.84
N SER A 519 18.42 -3.43 -45.58
CA SER A 519 18.48 -3.25 -47.02
C SER A 519 19.00 -1.84 -47.28
N VAL A 520 19.91 -1.71 -48.23
CA VAL A 520 20.53 -0.43 -48.58
C VAL A 520 19.47 0.65 -48.87
N GLU A 521 18.28 0.25 -49.31
CA GLU A 521 17.11 1.13 -49.47
C GLU A 521 16.63 1.85 -48.20
N ILE A 522 16.65 1.19 -47.04
CA ILE A 522 16.20 1.85 -45.78
C ILE A 522 17.25 2.86 -45.32
N VAL A 523 18.54 2.59 -45.52
CA VAL A 523 19.62 3.53 -45.17
C VAL A 523 19.60 4.76 -46.08
N GLU A 524 19.27 4.62 -47.37
CA GLU A 524 19.11 5.76 -48.28
C GLU A 524 17.90 6.62 -47.93
N ILE A 525 16.77 6.05 -47.52
CA ILE A 525 15.58 6.79 -47.09
C ILE A 525 15.85 7.57 -45.81
N LEU A 526 16.60 7.00 -44.86
CA LEU A 526 16.92 7.68 -43.60
C LEU A 526 18.01 8.73 -43.72
N ASN A 527 18.88 8.65 -44.76
CA ASN A 527 19.95 9.60 -45.03
C ASN A 527 19.56 10.72 -46.01
N GLN A 528 18.37 10.70 -46.60
CA GLN A 528 17.88 11.83 -47.39
C GLN A 528 17.57 13.00 -46.45
N LYS A 529 18.49 13.97 -46.40
CA LYS A 529 18.20 15.28 -45.83
C LYS A 529 16.96 15.87 -46.48
N PRO A 530 15.99 16.42 -45.74
CA PRO A 530 14.85 17.09 -46.32
C PRO A 530 15.38 18.19 -47.24
N GLN A 531 15.10 18.12 -48.52
CA GLN A 531 15.35 19.23 -49.44
C GLN A 531 14.46 20.40 -49.04
N PRO A 532 14.99 21.63 -48.99
CA PRO A 532 14.18 22.81 -48.67
C PRO A 532 13.10 22.97 -49.75
N LYS A 533 11.84 22.83 -49.34
CA LYS A 533 10.69 23.15 -50.19
C LYS A 533 10.79 24.65 -50.56
N GLN A 534 10.86 24.94 -51.86
CA GLN A 534 10.71 26.26 -52.40
C GLN A 534 9.42 26.92 -51.85
N ALA A 535 9.55 28.16 -51.41
CA ALA A 535 8.44 28.97 -50.90
C ALA A 535 7.37 29.13 -51.99
N GLY A 536 6.30 28.41 -51.89
CA GLY A 536 5.05 28.66 -52.59
C GLY A 536 4.24 29.71 -51.81
N LYS A 537 3.59 30.62 -52.48
CA LYS A 537 2.73 31.71 -51.96
C LYS A 537 1.77 31.20 -50.89
N PRO A 538 1.41 32.07 -49.90
CA PRO A 538 0.53 31.72 -48.80
C PRO A 538 -0.86 31.38 -49.34
N ALA A 539 -1.30 30.14 -49.10
CA ALA A 539 -2.68 29.74 -49.28
C ALA A 539 -3.42 29.95 -47.91
N ASP A 540 -4.64 30.41 -48.01
CA ASP A 540 -5.49 30.83 -46.92
C ASP A 540 -5.55 29.81 -45.77
N LYS A 541 -5.55 30.30 -44.52
CA LYS A 541 -5.80 29.55 -43.28
C LYS A 541 -7.10 28.75 -43.40
N PRO A 542 -7.06 27.45 -43.10
CA PRO A 542 -8.30 26.76 -42.86
C PRO A 542 -8.88 27.19 -41.53
N THR A 543 -10.10 27.69 -41.54
CA THR A 543 -10.94 27.93 -40.38
C THR A 543 -11.17 26.62 -39.62
N ALA A 544 -10.86 26.62 -38.35
CA ALA A 544 -11.17 25.47 -37.45
C ALA A 544 -12.70 25.27 -37.39
N PRO A 545 -13.15 23.99 -37.28
CA PRO A 545 -14.59 23.71 -37.19
C PRO A 545 -15.16 24.21 -35.86
N LYS A 546 -16.10 25.12 -35.91
CA LYS A 546 -16.88 25.63 -34.76
C LYS A 546 -17.74 24.61 -34.00
N ALA A 547 -17.76 23.36 -34.43
CA ALA A 547 -18.68 22.36 -33.89
C ALA A 547 -18.28 21.76 -32.51
N LYS A 548 -17.04 21.98 -32.01
CA LYS A 548 -16.61 21.44 -30.72
C LYS A 548 -16.80 22.38 -29.53
N GLU A 549 -16.90 23.67 -29.76
CA GLU A 549 -17.16 24.63 -28.68
C GLU A 549 -18.64 24.68 -28.26
N GLU A 550 -19.55 24.55 -29.21
CA GLU A 550 -21.00 24.52 -28.91
C GLU A 550 -21.44 23.28 -28.10
N GLN A 551 -20.74 22.14 -28.22
CA GLN A 551 -21.05 20.95 -27.40
C GLN A 551 -20.57 21.06 -25.95
N LEU A 552 -19.52 21.82 -25.69
CA LEU A 552 -19.02 22.04 -24.31
C LEU A 552 -19.86 23.08 -23.56
N GLU A 553 -20.34 24.13 -24.25
CA GLU A 553 -21.24 25.10 -23.63
C GLU A 553 -22.64 24.53 -23.38
N SER A 554 -23.14 23.64 -24.23
CA SER A 554 -24.45 22.98 -24.03
C SER A 554 -24.46 21.97 -22.87
N LEU A 555 -23.32 21.39 -22.53
CA LEU A 555 -23.16 20.51 -21.35
C LEU A 555 -23.04 21.32 -20.05
N ALA A 556 -22.40 22.49 -20.07
CA ALA A 556 -22.29 23.36 -18.91
C ALA A 556 -23.64 24.02 -18.54
N GLN A 557 -24.45 24.38 -19.53
CA GLN A 557 -25.80 24.94 -19.29
C GLN A 557 -26.81 23.91 -18.80
N LYS A 558 -26.69 22.64 -19.18
CA LYS A 558 -27.58 21.57 -18.69
C LYS A 558 -27.37 21.17 -17.24
N THR A 559 -26.22 21.50 -16.65
CA THR A 559 -25.93 21.21 -15.24
C THR A 559 -26.33 22.32 -14.28
N SER A 560 -26.67 23.51 -14.76
CA SER A 560 -27.09 24.64 -13.93
C SER A 560 -28.60 24.82 -13.75
N GLU A 561 -29.43 24.06 -14.46
CA GLU A 561 -30.91 24.23 -14.43
C GLU A 561 -31.69 23.07 -13.79
N ALA A 562 -31.04 22.12 -13.15
CA ALA A 562 -31.75 21.07 -12.41
C ALA A 562 -32.12 21.58 -11.00
N GLN A 563 -33.19 22.35 -10.88
CA GLN A 563 -33.90 22.49 -9.61
C GLN A 563 -34.59 21.16 -9.24
N PRO A 564 -34.59 20.74 -7.98
CA PRO A 564 -35.21 19.48 -7.58
C PRO A 564 -36.73 19.56 -7.80
N THR A 565 -37.25 18.61 -8.53
CA THR A 565 -38.70 18.49 -8.77
C THR A 565 -39.44 18.22 -7.45
N ALA A 566 -40.69 18.68 -7.36
CA ALA A 566 -41.58 18.60 -6.18
C ALA A 566 -41.78 17.17 -5.60
N ALA A 567 -41.39 16.13 -6.30
CA ALA A 567 -41.44 14.75 -5.82
C ALA A 567 -40.31 14.41 -4.79
N ALA A 568 -39.18 15.12 -4.84
CA ALA A 568 -38.12 14.94 -3.88
C ALA A 568 -38.39 15.60 -2.51
N GLN A 569 -39.28 16.58 -2.48
CA GLN A 569 -39.68 17.26 -1.23
C GLN A 569 -40.71 16.47 -0.39
N LYS A 570 -41.42 15.50 -0.98
CA LYS A 570 -42.38 14.67 -0.23
C LYS A 570 -41.78 13.45 0.44
N ALA A 571 -40.58 13.03 0.05
CA ALA A 571 -39.88 11.90 0.66
C ALA A 571 -39.10 12.27 1.94
N THR A 572 -38.85 13.56 2.17
CA THR A 572 -38.09 14.04 3.36
C THR A 572 -38.98 14.32 4.59
N ASN A 573 -40.30 14.20 4.46
CA ASN A 573 -41.23 14.57 5.55
C ASN A 573 -41.93 13.39 6.27
N THR A 574 -41.50 12.15 6.07
CA THR A 574 -42.20 11.02 6.68
C THR A 574 -41.27 10.00 7.32
N GLN A 575 -40.31 10.45 8.15
CA GLN A 575 -39.73 9.62 9.21
C GLN A 575 -38.82 10.47 10.12
N GLN A 576 -39.38 11.45 10.79
CA GLN A 576 -38.86 11.86 12.10
C GLN A 576 -39.46 10.91 13.12
N ALA A 577 -38.75 9.84 13.44
CA ALA A 577 -38.98 9.11 14.67
C ALA A 577 -38.68 10.09 15.83
N GLN A 578 -39.71 10.47 16.56
CA GLN A 578 -39.60 11.28 17.79
C GLN A 578 -38.69 10.55 18.77
N LEU A 579 -37.50 11.08 18.98
CA LEU A 579 -36.70 10.74 20.16
C LEU A 579 -37.46 11.15 21.42
N PRO A 580 -37.49 10.34 22.47
CA PRO A 580 -38.16 10.71 23.70
C PRO A 580 -37.55 12.02 24.23
N GLN A 581 -38.38 13.05 24.39
CA GLN A 581 -37.99 14.29 25.06
C GLN A 581 -37.78 14.01 26.56
N THR A 582 -36.52 13.81 26.94
CA THR A 582 -36.12 13.95 28.35
C THR A 582 -34.79 14.69 28.37
N GLY A 583 -34.83 15.99 28.46
CA GLY A 583 -33.65 16.82 28.61
C GLY A 583 -34.01 18.30 28.78
N SER A 584 -33.51 18.92 29.85
CA SER A 584 -33.67 20.33 30.10
C SER A 584 -33.02 21.20 29.01
N LYS A 585 -33.41 22.50 28.94
CA LYS A 585 -32.83 23.47 27.98
C LYS A 585 -31.31 23.58 28.04
N GLU A 586 -30.67 23.21 29.14
CA GLU A 586 -29.21 23.19 29.28
C GLU A 586 -28.52 22.10 28.44
N ASN A 587 -29.19 20.97 28.22
CA ASN A 587 -28.64 19.91 27.38
C ASN A 587 -28.61 20.25 25.88
N SER A 588 -29.46 21.18 25.40
CA SER A 588 -29.45 21.58 23.99
C SER A 588 -28.26 22.47 23.64
N ALA A 589 -27.77 23.28 24.59
CA ALA A 589 -26.56 24.09 24.40
C ALA A 589 -25.29 23.23 24.35
N LEU A 590 -25.20 22.21 25.20
CA LEU A 590 -24.12 21.23 25.19
C LEU A 590 -24.09 20.40 23.88
N PHE A 591 -25.27 20.05 23.35
CA PHE A 591 -25.37 19.34 22.11
C PHE A 591 -24.90 20.19 20.90
N THR A 592 -25.22 21.50 20.92
CA THR A 592 -24.78 22.45 19.88
C THR A 592 -23.26 22.66 19.95
N VAL A 593 -22.67 22.79 21.13
CA VAL A 593 -21.21 22.89 21.31
C VAL A 593 -20.51 21.59 20.90
N ALA A 594 -21.10 20.43 21.24
CA ALA A 594 -20.59 19.13 20.80
C ALA A 594 -20.57 18.99 19.28
N THR A 595 -21.63 19.44 18.61
CA THR A 595 -21.71 19.38 17.14
C THR A 595 -20.69 20.32 16.49
N ILE A 596 -20.46 21.50 17.06
CA ILE A 596 -19.46 22.46 16.56
C ILE A 596 -18.03 21.93 16.78
N LEU A 597 -17.72 21.36 17.94
CA LEU A 597 -16.40 20.77 18.22
C LEU A 597 -16.12 19.54 17.39
N LEU A 598 -17.11 18.68 17.16
CA LEU A 598 -17.00 17.53 16.25
C LEU A 598 -16.87 17.97 14.78
N ALA A 599 -17.55 19.06 14.38
CA ALA A 599 -17.44 19.63 13.03
C ALA A 599 -16.06 20.20 12.73
N THR A 600 -15.44 20.86 13.71
CA THR A 600 -14.09 21.44 13.56
C THR A 600 -12.97 20.42 13.70
N SER A 601 -13.24 19.23 14.26
CA SER A 601 -12.24 18.18 14.50
C SER A 601 -12.33 16.95 13.60
N GLY A 602 -13.16 16.98 12.55
CA GLY A 602 -13.33 15.83 11.64
C GLY A 602 -14.36 14.80 12.11
N GLY A 603 -15.00 15.00 13.24
CA GLY A 603 -16.02 14.12 13.80
C GLY A 603 -17.35 14.08 13.03
N LEU A 604 -17.53 14.93 12.01
CA LEU A 604 -18.72 14.96 11.15
C LEU A 604 -18.88 13.66 10.33
N ILE A 605 -17.79 12.92 10.11
CA ILE A 605 -17.83 11.67 9.33
C ILE A 605 -18.54 10.55 10.08
N LEU A 606 -18.50 10.55 11.40
CA LEU A 606 -19.13 9.52 12.24
C LEU A 606 -20.64 9.74 12.42
N LEU A 607 -21.11 10.98 12.38
CA LEU A 607 -22.53 11.28 12.48
C LEU A 607 -23.30 11.04 11.15
N LYS A 608 -22.68 11.29 10.00
CA LYS A 608 -23.30 11.02 8.68
C LYS A 608 -23.49 9.53 8.35
N LYS A 609 -22.75 8.63 9.00
CA LYS A 609 -22.87 7.18 8.79
C LYS A 609 -24.00 6.52 9.62
N LYS A 610 -24.66 7.26 10.48
CA LYS A 610 -25.81 6.76 11.27
C LYS A 610 -27.17 7.10 10.68
N GLU A 611 -27.20 7.90 9.61
CA GLU A 611 -28.45 8.26 8.91
C GLU A 611 -28.62 7.55 7.56
N ALA A 612 -27.77 6.57 7.24
CA ALA A 612 -27.91 5.72 6.05
C ALA A 612 -28.20 4.27 6.42
#